data_213b367e8dbd970d991b78b05a8fd9d0
#
_entry.id   213b367e8dbd970d991b78b05a8fd9d0
#
_cell.length_a   1.000
_cell.length_b   1.000
_cell.length_c   1.000
_cell.angle_alpha   90.00
_cell.angle_beta   90.00
_cell.angle_gamma   90.00
#
_symmetry.space_group_name_H-M   'P 1'
#
loop_
_entity.id
_entity.type
_entity.pdbx_description
1 polymer ?
#
loop_
_entity_poly.entity_id
_entity_poly.type
_entity_poly.pdbx_seq_one_letter_code
_entity_poly.pdbx_strand_id
1 'polypeptide(L)'
;SMPEGGINLPPQKLQPGNYTLKAGKFEENTSGGIKKYTVQAEAGGETFALQQLQIALPQQISELGKRYTLAAGKSLQGAENLSEGIAYAGELGEILQSLDVKNFAAFKEMDFPSKSTFEEYGLGGALYYDDGNYSKSIAANSKNIKGEGVLVSKMSIFIADGTKMPDFCVIISDGQIEIGKNAVLGKALLLSKYDITVKSGASVNGIALCDGRLIVEDEVTFTRDESVLQPFVTAYRLKQQ
;
A
#
# COMPACT_ATOMS: atom_id res chain seq x y z
N SER A 1 -2.91 11.02 27.97
CA SER A 1 -3.63 9.78 27.67
C SER A 1 -2.99 9.17 26.44
N MET A 2 -2.44 7.97 26.57
CA MET A 2 -1.97 7.21 25.41
C MET A 2 -3.15 6.96 24.47
N PRO A 3 -2.96 7.06 23.14
CA PRO A 3 -4.01 6.70 22.20
C PRO A 3 -4.41 5.23 22.42
N GLU A 4 -5.72 4.95 22.36
CA GLU A 4 -6.26 3.59 22.35
C GLU A 4 -5.72 2.87 21.10
N GLY A 5 -4.83 1.97 21.30
CA GLY A 5 -4.09 1.24 20.28
C GLY A 5 -2.62 1.30 20.64
N GLY A 6 -2.24 0.58 21.67
CA GLY A 6 -0.88 0.59 22.18
C GLY A 6 0.12 0.31 21.07
N ILE A 7 1.24 1.01 21.09
CA ILE A 7 2.40 0.72 20.24
C ILE A 7 2.85 -0.69 20.55
N ASN A 8 2.47 -1.66 19.71
CA ASN A 8 2.98 -3.02 19.79
C ASN A 8 4.40 -3.02 19.23
N LEU A 9 5.37 -2.84 20.09
CA LEU A 9 6.76 -3.05 19.74
C LEU A 9 6.98 -4.55 19.52
N PRO A 10 7.52 -4.98 18.38
CA PRO A 10 7.94 -6.35 18.23
C PRO A 10 8.96 -6.67 19.35
N PRO A 11 8.89 -7.85 19.97
CA PRO A 11 9.82 -8.21 21.03
C PRO A 11 11.23 -8.30 20.45
N GLN A 12 11.97 -7.20 20.51
CA GLN A 12 13.40 -7.27 20.32
C GLN A 12 13.98 -7.92 21.57
N LYS A 13 14.70 -9.01 21.39
CA LYS A 13 15.56 -9.56 22.43
C LYS A 13 16.65 -8.53 22.73
N LEU A 14 16.33 -7.59 23.62
CA LEU A 14 17.34 -6.76 24.26
C LEU A 14 18.20 -7.72 25.06
N GLN A 15 19.49 -7.77 24.76
CA GLN A 15 20.42 -8.50 25.61
C GLN A 15 20.37 -7.89 27.03
N PRO A 16 20.42 -8.69 28.07
CA PRO A 16 20.37 -8.17 29.44
C PRO A 16 21.55 -7.24 29.70
N GLY A 17 21.22 -5.97 29.82
CA GLY A 17 22.12 -4.88 30.20
C GLY A 17 21.32 -3.83 30.96
N ASN A 18 21.96 -3.04 31.79
CA ASN A 18 21.33 -1.94 32.50
C ASN A 18 20.99 -0.81 31.51
N TYR A 19 19.84 -0.90 30.85
CA TYR A 19 19.33 0.16 29.99
C TYR A 19 18.33 1.01 30.77
N THR A 20 18.61 2.29 30.89
CA THR A 20 17.63 3.25 31.37
C THR A 20 16.93 3.81 30.15
N LEU A 21 15.67 3.43 29.93
CA LEU A 21 14.80 4.05 28.96
C LEU A 21 14.37 5.42 29.50
N LYS A 22 14.89 6.48 28.91
CA LYS A 22 14.33 7.81 29.11
C LYS A 22 13.22 8.01 28.12
N ALA A 23 12.01 8.32 28.60
CA ALA A 23 10.88 8.68 27.75
C ALA A 23 11.27 9.84 26.86
N GLY A 24 11.32 9.59 25.57
CA GLY A 24 11.65 10.60 24.60
C GLY A 24 10.40 11.36 24.12
N LYS A 25 10.62 12.28 23.20
CA LYS A 25 9.59 13.12 22.61
C LYS A 25 8.65 12.28 21.74
N PHE A 26 7.36 12.37 22.01
CA PHE A 26 6.31 11.83 21.13
C PHE A 26 5.84 12.93 20.20
N GLU A 27 5.90 12.69 18.89
CA GLU A 27 5.39 13.60 17.89
C GLU A 27 4.35 12.89 17.05
N GLU A 28 3.19 13.50 16.88
CA GLU A 28 2.16 13.08 15.93
C GLU A 28 2.06 14.12 14.82
N ASN A 29 2.17 13.69 13.58
CA ASN A 29 1.91 14.49 12.40
C ASN A 29 0.78 13.84 11.61
N THR A 30 -0.27 14.62 11.30
CA THR A 30 -1.45 14.13 10.60
C THR A 30 -1.71 14.98 9.36
N SER A 31 -1.86 14.34 8.22
CA SER A 31 -2.28 14.98 6.97
C SER A 31 -3.03 13.99 6.10
N GLY A 32 -4.21 14.38 5.60
CA GLY A 32 -4.94 13.63 4.59
C GLY A 32 -5.27 12.15 4.93
N GLY A 33 -5.48 11.84 6.22
CA GLY A 33 -5.73 10.46 6.69
C GLY A 33 -4.46 9.66 6.97
N ILE A 34 -3.29 10.29 6.85
CA ILE A 34 -2.01 9.68 7.18
C ILE A 34 -1.55 10.22 8.52
N LYS A 35 -1.20 9.33 9.43
CA LYS A 35 -0.65 9.66 10.75
C LYS A 35 0.75 9.11 10.88
N LYS A 36 1.69 9.96 11.22
CA LYS A 36 3.07 9.58 11.53
C LYS A 36 3.33 9.79 13.02
N TYR A 37 3.74 8.73 13.67
CA TYR A 37 4.16 8.75 15.06
C TYR A 37 5.69 8.61 15.12
N THR A 38 6.33 9.48 15.88
CA THR A 38 7.77 9.38 16.15
C THR A 38 7.97 9.33 17.66
N VAL A 39 8.64 8.31 18.12
CA VAL A 39 9.04 8.15 19.53
C VAL A 39 10.56 8.14 19.58
N GLN A 40 11.15 9.05 20.34
CA GLN A 40 12.57 9.02 20.63
C GLN A 40 12.82 8.31 21.96
N ALA A 41 13.79 7.45 22.00
CA ALA A 41 14.20 6.72 23.19
C ALA A 41 15.73 6.75 23.31
N GLU A 42 16.24 6.85 24.51
CA GLU A 42 17.68 6.74 24.80
C GLU A 42 17.95 5.44 25.54
N ALA A 43 18.92 4.68 25.07
CA ALA A 43 19.38 3.46 25.73
C ALA A 43 20.90 3.33 25.55
N GLY A 44 21.63 3.09 26.65
CA GLY A 44 23.08 2.90 26.60
C GLY A 44 23.89 4.09 26.09
N GLY A 45 23.33 5.31 26.19
CA GLY A 45 23.97 6.54 25.68
C GLY A 45 23.71 6.80 24.18
N GLU A 46 22.94 5.96 23.52
CA GLU A 46 22.53 6.14 22.13
C GLU A 46 21.08 6.57 22.05
N THR A 47 20.77 7.43 21.09
CA THR A 47 19.40 7.89 20.80
C THR A 47 18.82 7.09 19.65
N PHE A 48 17.64 6.51 19.88
CA PHE A 48 16.88 5.75 18.89
C PHE A 48 15.60 6.51 18.54
N ALA A 49 15.26 6.56 17.26
CA ALA A 49 13.95 7.04 16.83
C ALA A 49 13.13 5.86 16.28
N LEU A 50 11.99 5.62 16.91
CA LEU A 50 10.97 4.70 16.41
C LEU A 50 9.95 5.50 15.62
N GLN A 51 9.72 5.11 14.38
CA GLN A 51 8.72 5.75 13.52
C GLN A 51 7.66 4.73 13.14
N GLN A 52 6.42 5.12 13.26
CA GLN A 52 5.26 4.38 12.79
C GLN A 52 4.44 5.25 11.87
N LEU A 53 4.10 4.74 10.71
CA LEU A 53 3.19 5.38 9.78
C LEU A 53 1.89 4.58 9.76
N GLN A 54 0.78 5.25 10.01
CA GLN A 54 -0.55 4.69 9.88
C GLN A 54 -1.27 5.39 8.74
N ILE A 55 -1.72 4.61 7.75
CA ILE A 55 -2.47 5.11 6.60
C ILE A 55 -3.90 4.60 6.75
N ALA A 56 -4.83 5.52 6.96
CA ALA A 56 -6.25 5.24 6.97
C ALA A 56 -6.88 5.72 5.65
N LEU A 57 -7.71 4.87 5.06
CA LEU A 57 -8.46 5.27 3.87
C LEU A 57 -9.51 6.32 4.22
N PRO A 58 -9.79 7.29 3.32
CA PRO A 58 -10.98 8.11 3.42
C PRO A 58 -12.24 7.25 3.60
N GLN A 59 -13.17 7.70 4.43
CA GLN A 59 -14.36 6.93 4.79
C GLN A 59 -15.14 6.46 3.55
N GLN A 60 -15.30 7.32 2.56
CA GLN A 60 -16.02 7.00 1.31
C GLN A 60 -15.38 5.83 0.55
N ILE A 61 -14.04 5.80 0.46
CA ILE A 61 -13.29 4.72 -0.18
C ILE A 61 -13.45 3.42 0.61
N SER A 62 -13.33 3.50 1.94
CA SER A 62 -13.53 2.34 2.82
C SER A 62 -14.95 1.77 2.72
N GLU A 63 -15.97 2.61 2.71
CA GLU A 63 -17.37 2.18 2.56
C GLU A 63 -17.63 1.54 1.20
N LEU A 64 -17.04 2.08 0.14
CA LEU A 64 -17.15 1.51 -1.20
C LEU A 64 -16.47 0.14 -1.27
N GLY A 65 -15.26 0.00 -0.74
CA GLY A 65 -14.55 -1.27 -0.68
C GLY A 65 -15.26 -2.33 0.16
N LYS A 66 -16.00 -1.93 1.20
CA LYS A 66 -16.86 -2.86 1.95
C LYS A 66 -18.03 -3.40 1.12
N ARG A 67 -18.49 -2.67 0.13
CA ARG A 67 -19.61 -3.08 -0.74
C ARG A 67 -19.15 -3.86 -1.97
N TYR A 68 -18.00 -3.46 -2.54
CA TYR A 68 -17.56 -3.94 -3.83
C TYR A 68 -16.11 -4.45 -3.77
N THR A 69 -15.86 -5.56 -4.43
CA THR A 69 -14.51 -6.06 -4.66
C THR A 69 -13.83 -5.28 -5.77
N LEU A 70 -14.61 -4.98 -6.83
CA LEU A 70 -14.19 -4.22 -7.99
C LEU A 70 -15.16 -3.06 -8.18
N ALA A 71 -14.66 -1.84 -8.23
CA ALA A 71 -15.50 -0.70 -8.57
C ALA A 71 -14.77 0.24 -9.54
N ALA A 72 -15.51 0.63 -10.60
CA ALA A 72 -15.02 1.50 -11.64
C ALA A 72 -15.97 2.68 -11.83
N GLY A 73 -15.44 3.90 -11.94
CA GLY A 73 -16.23 5.10 -12.17
C GLY A 73 -16.80 5.18 -13.58
N LYS A 74 -16.19 4.53 -14.58
CA LYS A 74 -16.63 4.58 -15.96
C LYS A 74 -17.21 3.27 -16.46
N SER A 75 -16.43 2.21 -16.46
CA SER A 75 -16.87 0.91 -16.97
C SER A 75 -16.09 -0.24 -16.38
N LEU A 76 -16.71 -1.40 -16.35
CA LEU A 76 -16.12 -2.66 -15.94
C LEU A 76 -16.21 -3.63 -17.12
N GLN A 77 -15.09 -4.26 -17.48
CA GLN A 77 -14.98 -5.21 -18.59
C GLN A 77 -14.34 -6.50 -18.11
N GLY A 78 -14.87 -7.65 -18.56
CA GLY A 78 -14.34 -8.98 -18.25
C GLY A 78 -14.62 -9.50 -16.84
N ALA A 79 -15.33 -8.74 -16.01
CA ALA A 79 -15.62 -9.15 -14.64
C ALA A 79 -16.83 -10.08 -14.52
N GLU A 80 -17.56 -10.30 -15.58
CA GLU A 80 -18.70 -11.22 -15.65
C GLU A 80 -18.31 -12.68 -15.38
N ASN A 81 -17.03 -13.01 -15.54
CA ASN A 81 -16.47 -14.34 -15.30
C ASN A 81 -15.95 -14.53 -13.87
N LEU A 82 -15.99 -13.49 -13.04
CA LEU A 82 -15.53 -13.59 -11.66
C LEU A 82 -16.64 -14.17 -10.78
N SER A 83 -16.42 -15.38 -10.28
CA SER A 83 -17.43 -16.15 -9.52
C SER A 83 -17.76 -15.59 -8.14
N GLU A 84 -16.89 -14.76 -7.58
CA GLU A 84 -17.06 -14.17 -6.26
C GLU A 84 -16.61 -12.72 -6.26
N GLY A 85 -17.53 -11.83 -6.36
CA GLY A 85 -17.19 -10.43 -6.23
C GLY A 85 -18.34 -9.56 -6.65
N ILE A 86 -18.72 -8.65 -5.78
CA ILE A 86 -19.65 -7.63 -6.14
C ILE A 86 -18.85 -6.64 -6.99
N ALA A 87 -19.15 -6.61 -8.27
CA ALA A 87 -18.57 -5.68 -9.20
C ALA A 87 -19.56 -4.53 -9.44
N TYR A 88 -19.05 -3.32 -9.52
CA TYR A 88 -19.85 -2.14 -9.79
C TYR A 88 -19.18 -1.29 -10.88
N ALA A 89 -19.96 -0.90 -11.87
CA ALA A 89 -19.59 0.14 -12.81
C ALA A 89 -20.78 1.08 -12.96
N GLY A 90 -20.56 2.36 -12.77
CA GLY A 90 -21.65 3.34 -12.85
C GLY A 90 -21.19 4.75 -12.54
N GLU A 91 -22.14 5.66 -12.39
CA GLU A 91 -21.90 7.07 -12.08
C GLU A 91 -21.31 7.28 -10.65
N LEU A 92 -20.27 6.54 -10.32
CA LEU A 92 -19.64 6.73 -9.03
C LEU A 92 -18.93 8.08 -8.96
N GLY A 93 -18.79 8.78 -10.10
CA GLY A 93 -18.07 10.05 -10.18
C GLY A 93 -16.75 9.94 -9.39
N GLU A 94 -15.78 10.62 -9.66
CA GLU A 94 -14.48 10.76 -9.01
C GLU A 94 -14.39 10.29 -7.52
N ILE A 95 -14.59 8.99 -7.28
CA ILE A 95 -14.60 8.34 -5.94
C ILE A 95 -13.29 8.59 -5.21
N LEU A 96 -12.20 8.60 -5.98
CA LEU A 96 -10.85 8.75 -5.44
C LEU A 96 -10.38 10.20 -5.37
N GLN A 97 -11.23 11.19 -5.68
CA GLN A 97 -10.87 12.61 -5.55
C GLN A 97 -10.46 13.00 -4.15
N SER A 98 -11.07 12.38 -3.14
CA SER A 98 -10.70 12.60 -1.74
C SER A 98 -9.31 12.05 -1.39
N LEU A 99 -8.72 11.25 -2.27
CA LEU A 99 -7.39 10.67 -2.12
C LEU A 99 -6.37 11.52 -2.88
N ASP A 100 -5.79 12.53 -2.23
CA ASP A 100 -4.72 13.31 -2.83
C ASP A 100 -3.37 12.62 -2.57
N VAL A 101 -2.76 12.08 -3.63
CA VAL A 101 -1.45 11.41 -3.54
C VAL A 101 -0.35 12.34 -3.04
N LYS A 102 -0.50 13.67 -3.19
CA LYS A 102 0.47 14.64 -2.68
C LYS A 102 0.58 14.62 -1.15
N ASN A 103 -0.49 14.22 -0.45
CA ASN A 103 -0.46 14.09 0.99
C ASN A 103 0.56 13.05 1.46
N PHE A 104 0.90 12.08 0.61
CA PHE A 104 1.88 11.05 0.92
C PHE A 104 3.32 11.54 0.83
N ALA A 105 3.58 12.63 0.09
CA ALA A 105 4.93 13.17 -0.08
C ALA A 105 5.61 13.53 1.24
N ALA A 106 4.87 14.13 2.18
CA ALA A 106 5.39 14.53 3.49
C ALA A 106 5.78 13.33 4.38
N PHE A 107 5.28 12.14 4.06
CA PHE A 107 5.49 10.92 4.83
C PHE A 107 6.35 9.88 4.12
N LYS A 108 6.87 10.23 2.96
CA LYS A 108 7.74 9.37 2.18
C LYS A 108 8.90 8.86 3.03
N GLU A 109 9.03 7.55 3.08
CA GLU A 109 10.14 6.89 3.75
C GLU A 109 11.24 6.51 2.76
N MET A 110 10.84 6.16 1.53
CA MET A 110 11.75 5.74 0.48
C MET A 110 11.31 6.25 -0.89
N ASP A 111 12.28 6.48 -1.77
CA ASP A 111 12.02 6.61 -3.20
C ASP A 111 11.63 5.25 -3.78
N PHE A 112 10.95 5.25 -4.93
CA PHE A 112 10.76 4.00 -5.65
C PHE A 112 12.14 3.41 -5.95
N PRO A 113 12.44 2.23 -5.42
CA PRO A 113 13.76 1.65 -5.54
C PRO A 113 14.06 1.21 -6.97
N SER A 114 15.33 1.03 -7.26
CA SER A 114 15.74 0.27 -8.43
C SER A 114 15.24 -1.18 -8.33
N LYS A 115 15.18 -1.90 -9.44
CA LYS A 115 14.79 -3.31 -9.48
C LYS A 115 15.56 -4.16 -8.45
N SER A 116 16.88 -3.94 -8.35
CA SER A 116 17.74 -4.69 -7.43
C SER A 116 17.32 -4.52 -5.96
N THR A 117 16.84 -3.34 -5.58
CA THR A 117 16.42 -3.09 -4.20
C THR A 117 15.15 -3.86 -3.84
N PHE A 118 14.17 -3.94 -4.75
CA PHE A 118 12.98 -4.77 -4.50
C PHE A 118 13.31 -6.26 -4.45
N GLU A 119 14.22 -6.71 -5.30
CA GLU A 119 14.65 -8.11 -5.33
C GLU A 119 15.35 -8.53 -4.04
N GLU A 120 16.20 -7.66 -3.49
CA GLU A 120 17.04 -7.99 -2.35
C GLU A 120 16.32 -7.79 -1.01
N TYR A 121 15.57 -6.69 -0.85
CA TYR A 121 15.03 -6.29 0.46
C TYR A 121 13.51 -6.34 0.52
N GLY A 122 12.83 -6.53 -0.60
CA GLY A 122 11.38 -6.46 -0.69
C GLY A 122 10.84 -5.07 -0.34
N LEU A 123 9.58 -4.98 0.09
CA LEU A 123 8.94 -3.70 0.43
C LEU A 123 9.31 -3.19 1.83
N GLY A 124 9.73 -4.06 2.73
CA GLY A 124 10.27 -3.72 4.06
C GLY A 124 9.34 -2.90 4.94
N GLY A 125 8.02 -2.98 4.75
CA GLY A 125 7.03 -2.24 5.52
C GLY A 125 7.06 -0.72 5.29
N ALA A 126 7.58 -0.25 4.15
CA ALA A 126 7.79 1.17 3.90
C ALA A 126 6.75 1.80 2.98
N LEU A 127 6.62 3.11 3.09
CA LEU A 127 5.92 3.95 2.10
C LEU A 127 6.93 4.45 1.05
N TYR A 128 6.69 4.06 -0.19
CA TYR A 128 7.40 4.51 -1.37
C TYR A 128 6.56 5.55 -2.09
N TYR A 129 7.12 6.72 -2.32
CA TYR A 129 6.43 7.80 -3.00
C TYR A 129 7.25 8.31 -4.17
N ASP A 130 6.59 8.53 -5.29
CA ASP A 130 7.18 9.15 -6.48
C ASP A 130 6.30 10.26 -7.01
N ASP A 131 6.88 11.44 -7.20
CA ASP A 131 6.25 12.60 -7.83
C ASP A 131 6.84 12.94 -9.20
N GLY A 132 7.68 12.05 -9.72
CA GLY A 132 8.29 12.20 -11.05
C GLY A 132 7.28 12.18 -12.19
N ASN A 133 7.76 12.51 -13.39
CA ASN A 133 6.94 12.60 -14.58
C ASN A 133 6.93 11.30 -15.41
N TYR A 134 7.40 10.19 -14.84
CA TYR A 134 7.51 8.91 -15.53
C TYR A 134 6.78 7.81 -14.78
N SER A 135 6.13 6.94 -15.54
CA SER A 135 5.50 5.74 -14.99
C SER A 135 6.53 4.81 -14.36
N LYS A 136 6.10 4.08 -13.34
CA LYS A 136 6.95 3.14 -12.60
C LYS A 136 6.63 1.71 -12.99
N SER A 137 7.67 0.95 -13.34
CA SER A 137 7.57 -0.49 -13.55
C SER A 137 8.21 -1.20 -12.37
N ILE A 138 7.42 -2.05 -11.74
CA ILE A 138 7.82 -2.79 -10.54
C ILE A 138 8.14 -4.22 -10.93
N ALA A 139 9.32 -4.66 -10.52
CA ALA A 139 9.80 -6.03 -10.61
C ALA A 139 9.84 -6.63 -12.01
N ALA A 140 10.21 -5.86 -13.03
CA ALA A 140 10.33 -6.37 -14.39
C ALA A 140 11.17 -7.66 -14.52
N ASN A 141 12.01 -7.99 -13.56
CA ASN A 141 12.82 -9.21 -13.51
C ASN A 141 12.74 -9.94 -12.17
N SER A 142 12.02 -9.42 -11.19
CA SER A 142 11.86 -10.07 -9.91
C SER A 142 10.71 -11.05 -9.96
N LYS A 143 10.98 -12.25 -9.49
CA LYS A 143 9.94 -13.28 -9.40
C LYS A 143 9.18 -13.23 -8.08
N ASN A 144 9.71 -12.55 -7.07
CA ASN A 144 9.12 -12.58 -5.73
C ASN A 144 9.54 -11.35 -4.90
N ILE A 145 8.59 -10.45 -4.62
CA ILE A 145 8.78 -9.29 -3.76
C ILE A 145 8.09 -9.58 -2.44
N LYS A 146 8.86 -9.71 -1.38
CA LYS A 146 8.38 -10.02 -0.04
C LYS A 146 8.14 -8.73 0.77
N GLY A 147 7.37 -8.90 1.83
CA GLY A 147 7.10 -7.84 2.81
C GLY A 147 5.97 -6.93 2.41
N GLU A 148 5.36 -6.35 3.42
CA GLU A 148 4.28 -5.39 3.27
C GLU A 148 4.82 -4.03 2.81
N GLY A 149 3.98 -3.24 2.13
CA GLY A 149 4.39 -1.90 1.72
C GLY A 149 3.28 -1.10 1.04
N VAL A 150 3.55 0.19 0.91
CA VAL A 150 2.68 1.14 0.22
C VAL A 150 3.44 1.80 -0.92
N LEU A 151 2.88 1.70 -2.11
CA LEU A 151 3.44 2.25 -3.34
C LEU A 151 2.53 3.37 -3.83
N VAL A 152 3.03 4.59 -3.86
CA VAL A 152 2.27 5.78 -4.27
C VAL A 152 2.99 6.51 -5.39
N SER A 153 2.30 6.78 -6.50
CA SER A 153 2.86 7.53 -7.63
C SER A 153 1.84 8.49 -8.22
N LYS A 154 2.31 9.66 -8.65
CA LYS A 154 1.54 10.58 -9.51
C LYS A 154 1.34 10.04 -10.92
N MET A 155 2.17 9.09 -11.34
CA MET A 155 2.14 8.48 -12.66
C MET A 155 1.69 7.03 -12.55
N SER A 156 1.52 6.37 -13.69
CA SER A 156 1.09 4.98 -13.72
C SER A 156 2.07 4.03 -13.04
N ILE A 157 1.53 2.97 -12.43
CA ILE A 157 2.29 1.89 -11.82
C ILE A 157 2.00 0.60 -12.58
N PHE A 158 3.06 -0.06 -13.05
CA PHE A 158 2.99 -1.32 -13.78
C PHE A 158 3.65 -2.43 -12.95
N ILE A 159 2.89 -3.43 -12.56
CA ILE A 159 3.43 -4.66 -11.99
C ILE A 159 3.82 -5.56 -13.14
N ALA A 160 5.08 -5.93 -13.24
CA ALA A 160 5.58 -6.72 -14.36
C ALA A 160 5.02 -8.14 -14.40
N ASP A 161 5.06 -8.75 -15.59
CA ASP A 161 4.58 -10.12 -15.81
C ASP A 161 5.29 -11.13 -14.88
N GLY A 162 4.51 -12.03 -14.30
CA GLY A 162 5.00 -13.08 -13.41
C GLY A 162 5.50 -12.62 -12.04
N THR A 163 5.35 -11.35 -11.71
CA THR A 163 5.70 -10.82 -10.38
C THR A 163 4.83 -11.43 -9.31
N LYS A 164 5.43 -11.82 -8.18
CA LYS A 164 4.73 -12.31 -7.01
C LYS A 164 4.94 -11.37 -5.83
N MET A 165 3.85 -10.88 -5.26
CA MET A 165 3.80 -10.05 -4.06
C MET A 165 2.85 -10.71 -3.07
N PRO A 166 3.33 -11.68 -2.26
CA PRO A 166 2.45 -12.49 -1.41
C PRO A 166 1.90 -11.72 -0.22
N ASP A 167 2.61 -10.69 0.24
CA ASP A 167 2.28 -9.95 1.44
C ASP A 167 1.41 -8.72 1.12
N PHE A 168 0.94 -8.03 2.16
CA PHE A 168 0.03 -6.92 1.99
C PHE A 168 0.69 -5.73 1.28
N CYS A 169 0.14 -5.35 0.14
CA CYS A 169 0.55 -4.15 -0.58
C CYS A 169 -0.65 -3.22 -0.84
N VAL A 170 -0.41 -1.93 -0.65
CA VAL A 170 -1.33 -0.87 -1.07
C VAL A 170 -0.69 -0.15 -2.24
N ILE A 171 -1.39 -0.09 -3.37
CA ILE A 171 -0.92 0.56 -4.60
C ILE A 171 -1.86 1.71 -4.93
N ILE A 172 -1.33 2.92 -4.90
CA ILE A 172 -2.09 4.16 -5.15
C ILE A 172 -1.45 4.90 -6.30
N SER A 173 -2.26 5.25 -7.30
CA SER A 173 -1.77 5.95 -8.49
C SER A 173 -2.73 7.05 -8.92
N ASP A 174 -2.21 8.25 -9.22
CA ASP A 174 -2.95 9.27 -9.97
C ASP A 174 -3.03 8.93 -11.47
N GLY A 175 -2.17 8.02 -11.98
CA GLY A 175 -2.25 7.41 -13.29
C GLY A 175 -2.98 6.06 -13.25
N GLN A 176 -2.73 5.22 -14.25
CA GLN A 176 -3.28 3.85 -14.28
C GLN A 176 -2.47 2.87 -13.44
N ILE A 177 -3.12 1.78 -13.03
CA ILE A 177 -2.45 0.61 -12.46
C ILE A 177 -2.62 -0.55 -13.46
N GLU A 178 -1.52 -1.24 -13.76
CA GLU A 178 -1.56 -2.44 -14.58
C GLU A 178 -0.91 -3.60 -13.81
N ILE A 179 -1.63 -4.69 -13.70
CA ILE A 179 -1.13 -5.94 -13.14
C ILE A 179 -0.80 -6.87 -14.30
N GLY A 180 0.48 -7.18 -14.46
CA GLY A 180 1.02 -7.94 -15.58
C GLY A 180 0.52 -9.39 -15.63
N LYS A 181 0.76 -10.04 -16.77
CA LYS A 181 0.36 -11.44 -16.99
C LYS A 181 0.95 -12.38 -15.96
N ASN A 182 0.13 -13.31 -15.46
CA ASN A 182 0.55 -14.30 -14.46
C ASN A 182 1.15 -13.70 -13.18
N ALA A 183 0.92 -12.40 -12.91
CA ALA A 183 1.31 -11.79 -11.65
C ALA A 183 0.41 -12.27 -10.51
N VAL A 184 0.97 -12.36 -9.30
CA VAL A 184 0.25 -12.82 -8.11
C VAL A 184 0.37 -11.77 -7.01
N LEU A 185 -0.76 -11.19 -6.62
CA LEU A 185 -0.86 -10.30 -5.46
C LEU A 185 -1.63 -11.01 -4.36
N GLY A 186 -0.93 -11.43 -3.30
CA GLY A 186 -1.49 -12.25 -2.22
C GLY A 186 -2.44 -11.49 -1.32
N LYS A 187 -2.23 -10.18 -1.14
CA LYS A 187 -3.11 -9.28 -0.40
C LYS A 187 -2.90 -7.86 -0.92
N ALA A 188 -3.88 -7.30 -1.65
CA ALA A 188 -3.68 -6.04 -2.35
C ALA A 188 -4.88 -5.10 -2.26
N LEU A 189 -4.58 -3.81 -2.03
CA LEU A 189 -5.53 -2.72 -2.24
C LEU A 189 -5.03 -1.87 -3.41
N LEU A 190 -5.82 -1.82 -4.48
CA LEU A 190 -5.49 -1.10 -5.71
C LEU A 190 -6.40 0.12 -5.84
N LEU A 191 -5.81 1.32 -5.86
CA LEU A 191 -6.54 2.59 -5.96
C LEU A 191 -5.96 3.43 -7.10
N SER A 192 -6.73 3.66 -8.16
CA SER A 192 -6.29 4.39 -9.34
C SER A 192 -7.28 5.50 -9.73
N LYS A 193 -6.80 6.73 -9.92
CA LYS A 193 -7.64 7.82 -10.48
C LYS A 193 -7.92 7.66 -11.97
N TYR A 194 -7.25 6.71 -12.62
CA TYR A 194 -7.52 6.33 -14.00
C TYR A 194 -7.96 4.87 -14.07
N ASP A 195 -7.46 4.14 -15.04
CA ASP A 195 -7.84 2.76 -15.29
C ASP A 195 -7.05 1.79 -14.39
N ILE A 196 -7.67 0.66 -14.08
CA ILE A 196 -6.97 -0.53 -13.58
C ILE A 196 -7.14 -1.64 -14.62
N THR A 197 -6.03 -2.23 -15.04
CA THR A 197 -6.01 -3.40 -15.93
C THR A 197 -5.36 -4.56 -15.23
N VAL A 198 -6.05 -5.71 -15.19
CA VAL A 198 -5.53 -6.96 -14.68
C VAL A 198 -5.41 -7.92 -15.86
N LYS A 199 -4.17 -8.29 -16.20
CA LYS A 199 -3.88 -9.08 -17.40
C LYS A 199 -4.04 -10.57 -17.18
N SER A 200 -4.16 -11.29 -18.30
CA SER A 200 -4.45 -12.72 -18.36
C SER A 200 -3.59 -13.56 -17.41
N GLY A 201 -4.24 -14.49 -16.73
CA GLY A 201 -3.60 -15.40 -15.79
C GLY A 201 -3.15 -14.79 -14.47
N ALA A 202 -3.36 -13.49 -14.27
CA ALA A 202 -3.03 -12.85 -12.99
C ALA A 202 -4.00 -13.29 -11.89
N SER A 203 -3.48 -13.31 -10.65
CA SER A 203 -4.25 -13.61 -9.44
C SER A 203 -4.12 -12.47 -8.45
N VAL A 204 -5.25 -11.90 -8.04
CA VAL A 204 -5.30 -10.81 -7.07
C VAL A 204 -6.25 -11.19 -5.94
N ASN A 205 -5.75 -11.17 -4.72
CA ASN A 205 -6.58 -11.28 -3.52
C ASN A 205 -6.67 -9.90 -2.87
N GLY A 206 -7.87 -9.29 -2.88
CA GLY A 206 -8.02 -7.94 -2.35
C GLY A 206 -9.20 -7.15 -2.91
N ILE A 207 -8.98 -5.85 -3.09
CA ILE A 207 -9.97 -4.89 -3.58
C ILE A 207 -9.32 -3.95 -4.59
N ALA A 208 -10.05 -3.63 -5.68
CA ALA A 208 -9.61 -2.69 -6.70
C ALA A 208 -10.69 -1.64 -6.98
N LEU A 209 -10.34 -0.37 -6.81
CA LEU A 209 -11.23 0.76 -7.02
C LEU A 209 -10.55 1.77 -7.95
N CYS A 210 -11.28 2.26 -8.98
CA CYS A 210 -10.74 3.28 -9.87
C CYS A 210 -11.82 4.27 -10.34
N ASP A 211 -11.39 5.48 -10.68
CA ASP A 211 -12.28 6.49 -11.29
C ASP A 211 -12.48 6.27 -12.80
N GLY A 212 -11.58 5.51 -13.42
CA GLY A 212 -11.61 5.17 -14.83
C GLY A 212 -12.32 3.85 -15.11
N ARG A 213 -11.72 3.07 -16.03
CA ARG A 213 -12.18 1.74 -16.42
C ARG A 213 -11.44 0.68 -15.61
N LEU A 214 -12.14 -0.37 -15.25
CA LEU A 214 -11.53 -1.57 -14.71
C LEU A 214 -11.65 -2.69 -15.74
N ILE A 215 -10.53 -3.20 -16.20
CA ILE A 215 -10.42 -4.20 -17.27
C ILE A 215 -9.81 -5.46 -16.67
N VAL A 216 -10.55 -6.54 -16.75
CA VAL A 216 -10.12 -7.87 -16.31
C VAL A 216 -10.03 -8.74 -17.54
N GLU A 217 -8.81 -9.18 -17.89
CA GLU A 217 -8.60 -10.06 -19.03
C GLU A 217 -8.98 -11.51 -18.68
N ASP A 218 -8.90 -12.40 -19.67
CA ASP A 218 -9.23 -13.82 -19.50
C ASP A 218 -8.33 -14.51 -18.48
N GLU A 219 -8.84 -15.56 -17.84
CA GLU A 219 -8.11 -16.40 -16.88
C GLU A 219 -7.61 -15.66 -15.62
N VAL A 220 -8.12 -14.45 -15.36
CA VAL A 220 -7.83 -13.71 -14.12
C VAL A 220 -8.62 -14.32 -12.96
N THR A 221 -7.95 -14.52 -11.84
CA THR A 221 -8.60 -14.84 -10.56
C THR A 221 -8.59 -13.60 -9.66
N PHE A 222 -9.76 -13.14 -9.28
CA PHE A 222 -9.88 -12.04 -8.31
C PHE A 222 -10.68 -12.51 -7.11
N THR A 223 -10.05 -12.58 -5.94
CA THR A 223 -10.67 -13.01 -4.69
C THR A 223 -10.84 -11.82 -3.76
N ARG A 224 -12.01 -11.73 -3.11
CA ARG A 224 -12.27 -10.65 -2.15
C ARG A 224 -11.51 -10.85 -0.85
N ASP A 225 -10.83 -9.82 -0.39
CA ASP A 225 -10.24 -9.75 0.94
C ASP A 225 -10.51 -8.36 1.56
N GLU A 226 -11.48 -8.29 2.47
CA GLU A 226 -11.84 -7.04 3.16
C GLU A 226 -10.78 -6.58 4.16
N SER A 227 -9.87 -7.44 4.57
CA SER A 227 -8.81 -7.07 5.50
C SER A 227 -7.85 -6.02 4.92
N VAL A 228 -7.84 -5.83 3.59
CA VAL A 228 -7.07 -4.77 2.92
C VAL A 228 -7.60 -3.36 3.20
N LEU A 229 -8.83 -3.22 3.71
CA LEU A 229 -9.43 -1.94 4.09
C LEU A 229 -9.03 -1.48 5.49
N GLN A 230 -8.36 -2.32 6.26
CA GLN A 230 -7.83 -1.93 7.56
C GLN A 230 -6.71 -0.90 7.37
N PRO A 231 -6.50 -0.01 8.35
CA PRO A 231 -5.39 0.92 8.30
C PRO A 231 -4.07 0.17 8.07
N PHE A 232 -3.31 0.61 7.06
CA PHE A 232 -1.97 0.09 6.84
C PHE A 232 -1.04 0.70 7.90
N VAL A 233 -0.27 -0.14 8.56
CA VAL A 233 0.70 0.27 9.56
C VAL A 233 2.07 -0.18 9.10
N THR A 234 2.99 0.76 8.88
CA THR A 234 4.36 0.43 8.50
C THR A 234 5.08 -0.29 9.63
N ALA A 235 6.02 -1.15 9.25
CA ALA A 235 6.91 -1.76 10.23
C ALA A 235 7.76 -0.68 10.93
N TYR A 236 8.04 -0.91 12.21
CA TYR A 236 8.90 -0.01 12.97
C TYR A 236 10.32 -0.02 12.42
N ARG A 237 10.89 1.16 12.23
CA ARG A 237 12.30 1.31 11.90
C ARG A 237 13.02 1.98 13.05
N LEU A 238 14.07 1.33 13.51
CA LEU A 238 15.07 1.96 14.38
C LEU A 238 15.99 2.78 13.47
N LYS A 239 15.97 4.11 13.62
CA LYS A 239 17.01 4.98 13.07
C LYS A 239 18.00 5.25 14.19
N GLN A 240 19.23 4.84 14.00
CA GLN A 240 20.36 5.40 14.75
C GLN A 240 20.60 6.82 14.23
N GLN A 241 20.65 7.76 15.12
CA GLN A 241 21.06 9.14 14.84
C GLN A 241 22.58 9.26 15.03
#